data_41d9c7b79d7d03923e9d666a0a1da0e7
#
_entry.id   41d9c7b79d7d03923e9d666a0a1da0e7
#
_cell.length_a   1.000
_cell.length_b   1.000
_cell.length_c   1.000
_cell.angle_alpha   90.00
_cell.angle_beta   90.00
_cell.angle_gamma   90.00
#
_symmetry.space_group_name_H-M   'P 1'
#
loop_
_entity.id
_entity.type
_entity.pdbx_description
1 polymer ?
#
loop_
_entity_poly.entity_id
_entity_poly.type
_entity_poly.pdbx_seq_one_letter_code
_entity_poly.pdbx_strand_id
1 'polypeptide(L)'
;MRKLFIACLLLTIGTISFSQKKPLDHSVYDSWQRIGERMISNDGKWVVYTIDPQEGDNELVIRSSDAKYKKTVARGYNAVITEDSRYAIFRIKPFFKESREARIKKKRPDDMPKDSFAIVELGKDSVWKVARVKGYKVPEKEAGWVAYHLEKMIEKKEPSAKKPESAEKKIVDSLGKVIDSLQQVIESIPQKKKKKRDEDLAIDYEPLASDYIDAEGDETAGAAVDAGTDLVLRNLENGQEKTFNNVLEYYFSKRGGKLLIEQAKNP
;
A
#
# COMPACT_ATOMS: atom_id res chain seq x y z
N MET A 1 52.17 -31.93 -33.02
CA MET A 1 52.19 -30.57 -32.49
C MET A 1 51.24 -29.63 -33.28
N ARG A 2 51.25 -29.58 -34.61
CA ARG A 2 50.39 -28.71 -35.41
C ARG A 2 48.86 -28.91 -35.20
N LYS A 3 48.40 -30.17 -35.02
CA LYS A 3 46.99 -30.49 -34.79
C LYS A 3 46.54 -30.10 -33.38
N LEU A 4 47.44 -30.11 -32.40
CA LEU A 4 47.14 -29.68 -31.03
C LEU A 4 46.99 -28.15 -30.95
N PHE A 5 47.77 -27.39 -31.71
CA PHE A 5 47.69 -25.94 -31.78
C PHE A 5 46.38 -25.46 -32.39
N ILE A 6 45.89 -26.16 -33.40
CA ILE A 6 44.63 -25.86 -34.06
C ILE A 6 43.45 -26.16 -33.14
N ALA A 7 43.52 -27.25 -32.36
CA ALA A 7 42.50 -27.60 -31.39
C ALA A 7 42.44 -26.57 -30.25
N CYS A 8 43.55 -26.08 -29.73
CA CYS A 8 43.59 -25.03 -28.71
C CYS A 8 43.08 -23.69 -29.29
N LEU A 9 43.38 -23.35 -30.53
CA LEU A 9 42.89 -22.13 -31.15
C LEU A 9 41.36 -22.16 -31.35
N LEU A 10 40.80 -23.31 -31.69
CA LEU A 10 39.33 -23.49 -31.82
C LEU A 10 38.62 -23.44 -30.45
N LEU A 11 39.25 -23.89 -29.37
CA LEU A 11 38.68 -23.80 -28.02
C LEU A 11 38.63 -22.36 -27.48
N THR A 12 39.54 -21.47 -27.90
CA THR A 12 39.57 -20.08 -27.44
C THR A 12 38.53 -19.19 -28.13
N ILE A 13 38.02 -19.58 -29.30
CA ILE A 13 37.02 -18.81 -30.06
C ILE A 13 35.59 -19.00 -29.45
N GLY A 14 35.34 -20.10 -28.74
CA GLY A 14 34.04 -20.43 -28.18
C GLY A 14 33.61 -19.63 -26.93
N THR A 15 34.47 -18.77 -26.36
CA THR A 15 34.20 -18.07 -25.12
C THR A 15 33.79 -16.59 -25.27
N ILE A 16 33.56 -16.09 -26.50
CA ILE A 16 33.00 -14.75 -26.66
C ILE A 16 31.49 -14.84 -26.46
N SER A 17 31.10 -15.03 -25.20
CA SER A 17 29.71 -14.85 -24.79
C SER A 17 29.41 -13.36 -24.78
N PHE A 18 28.81 -12.86 -25.86
CA PHE A 18 28.21 -11.52 -25.87
C PHE A 18 27.00 -11.58 -24.93
N SER A 19 27.17 -11.17 -23.68
CA SER A 19 26.07 -10.82 -22.82
C SER A 19 25.37 -9.60 -23.44
N GLN A 20 24.41 -9.84 -24.32
CA GLN A 20 23.56 -8.78 -24.86
C GLN A 20 22.74 -8.25 -23.69
N LYS A 21 23.12 -7.07 -23.21
CA LYS A 21 22.27 -6.33 -22.27
C LYS A 21 20.93 -6.10 -22.96
N LYS A 22 19.85 -6.51 -22.30
CA LYS A 22 18.49 -6.25 -22.79
C LYS A 22 18.36 -4.74 -23.08
N PRO A 23 17.91 -4.32 -24.27
CA PRO A 23 17.69 -2.90 -24.54
C PRO A 23 16.68 -2.33 -23.55
N LEU A 24 16.91 -1.10 -23.13
CA LEU A 24 15.96 -0.37 -22.28
C LEU A 24 14.76 -0.01 -23.15
N ASP A 25 13.61 -0.55 -22.80
CA ASP A 25 12.31 -0.19 -23.36
C ASP A 25 11.36 0.25 -22.24
N HIS A 26 10.18 0.73 -22.60
CA HIS A 26 9.18 1.22 -21.63
C HIS A 26 8.76 0.16 -20.60
N SER A 27 8.91 -1.13 -20.90
CA SER A 27 8.50 -2.22 -20.01
C SER A 27 9.34 -2.32 -18.72
N VAL A 28 10.48 -1.65 -18.65
CA VAL A 28 11.36 -1.69 -17.46
C VAL A 28 11.21 -0.46 -16.57
N TYR A 29 10.55 0.60 -17.03
CA TYR A 29 10.47 1.86 -16.26
C TYR A 29 9.72 1.72 -14.95
N ASP A 30 8.63 0.98 -14.94
CA ASP A 30 7.81 0.77 -13.74
C ASP A 30 8.56 0.04 -12.63
N SER A 31 9.57 -0.76 -13.00
CA SER A 31 10.42 -1.49 -12.06
C SER A 31 11.59 -0.68 -11.51
N TRP A 32 11.82 0.54 -12.00
CA TRP A 32 12.89 1.39 -11.48
C TRP A 32 12.59 1.78 -10.04
N GLN A 33 13.61 1.63 -9.20
CA GLN A 33 13.49 1.82 -7.77
C GLN A 33 14.31 3.01 -7.32
N ARG A 34 13.77 3.72 -6.34
CA ARG A 34 14.48 4.79 -5.63
C ARG A 34 14.45 4.53 -4.14
N ILE A 35 15.44 5.06 -3.41
CA ILE A 35 15.39 5.16 -1.96
C ILE A 35 14.54 6.38 -1.63
N GLY A 36 13.40 6.16 -0.98
CA GLY A 36 12.48 7.20 -0.53
C GLY A 36 12.83 7.71 0.87
N GLU A 37 11.90 7.52 1.81
CA GLU A 37 12.10 7.89 3.22
C GLU A 37 13.32 7.19 3.80
N ARG A 38 14.11 7.89 4.61
CA ARG A 38 15.29 7.34 5.27
C ARG A 38 15.47 7.95 6.64
N MET A 39 15.84 7.10 7.60
CA MET A 39 16.06 7.48 8.99
C MET A 39 17.19 6.64 9.59
N ILE A 40 17.93 7.25 10.50
CA ILE A 40 18.97 6.59 11.30
C ILE A 40 18.55 6.70 12.76
N SER A 41 18.74 5.63 13.54
CA SER A 41 18.49 5.65 14.98
C SER A 41 19.47 6.58 15.72
N ASN A 42 19.07 7.08 16.89
CA ASN A 42 19.89 7.99 17.69
C ASN A 42 21.22 7.35 18.13
N ASP A 43 21.23 6.04 18.32
CA ASP A 43 22.45 5.28 18.67
C ASP A 43 23.32 4.93 17.44
N GLY A 44 22.89 5.27 16.22
CA GLY A 44 23.60 5.03 14.97
C GLY A 44 23.66 3.55 14.54
N LYS A 45 22.96 2.65 15.25
CA LYS A 45 23.03 1.21 14.96
C LYS A 45 22.00 0.72 13.94
N TRP A 46 20.95 1.50 13.67
CA TRP A 46 19.87 1.10 12.82
C TRP A 46 19.60 2.12 11.72
N VAL A 47 19.32 1.62 10.54
CA VAL A 47 18.87 2.42 9.40
C VAL A 47 17.54 1.86 8.92
N VAL A 48 16.57 2.75 8.74
CA VAL A 48 15.26 2.43 8.15
C VAL A 48 15.10 3.26 6.90
N TYR A 49 14.72 2.64 5.79
CA TYR A 49 14.50 3.32 4.53
C TYR A 49 13.44 2.60 3.69
N THR A 50 12.83 3.32 2.76
CA THR A 50 11.91 2.73 1.79
C THR A 50 12.60 2.53 0.44
N ILE A 51 12.19 1.47 -0.25
CA ILE A 51 12.51 1.22 -1.66
C ILE A 51 11.19 1.39 -2.41
N ASP A 52 11.10 2.46 -3.19
CA ASP A 52 9.89 2.82 -3.89
C ASP A 52 10.07 2.52 -5.38
N PRO A 53 9.29 1.60 -5.99
CA PRO A 53 9.23 1.45 -7.44
C PRO A 53 8.51 2.65 -8.06
N GLN A 54 8.64 2.82 -9.36
CA GLN A 54 7.91 3.86 -10.10
C GLN A 54 6.40 3.62 -10.04
N GLU A 55 5.96 2.37 -10.20
CA GLU A 55 4.58 1.93 -10.02
C GLU A 55 4.56 0.63 -9.20
N GLY A 56 3.62 0.51 -8.25
CA GLY A 56 3.44 -0.71 -7.46
C GLY A 56 3.62 -0.54 -5.96
N ASP A 57 3.84 -1.66 -5.30
CA ASP A 57 4.01 -1.73 -3.86
C ASP A 57 5.47 -1.46 -3.48
N ASN A 58 5.69 -0.52 -2.56
CA ASN A 58 7.00 -0.23 -2.00
C ASN A 58 7.40 -1.23 -0.89
N GLU A 59 8.66 -1.16 -0.48
CA GLU A 59 9.20 -1.94 0.61
C GLU A 59 9.85 -1.04 1.66
N LEU A 60 9.58 -1.30 2.93
CA LEU A 60 10.31 -0.71 4.05
C LEU A 60 11.40 -1.68 4.49
N VAL A 61 12.64 -1.21 4.53
CA VAL A 61 13.80 -1.99 4.93
C VAL A 61 14.34 -1.46 6.25
N ILE A 62 14.46 -2.35 7.23
CA ILE A 62 15.11 -2.12 8.52
C ILE A 62 16.44 -2.88 8.49
N ARG A 63 17.55 -2.19 8.71
CA ARG A 63 18.89 -2.78 8.64
C ARG A 63 19.77 -2.32 9.79
N SER A 64 20.56 -3.22 10.34
CA SER A 64 21.63 -2.84 11.27
C SER A 64 22.83 -2.25 10.54
N SER A 65 23.54 -1.31 11.17
CA SER A 65 24.72 -0.66 10.60
C SER A 65 25.88 -1.64 10.32
N ASP A 66 25.98 -2.73 11.10
CA ASP A 66 26.95 -3.80 10.89
C ASP A 66 26.52 -4.82 9.82
N ALA A 67 25.38 -4.59 9.17
CA ALA A 67 24.81 -5.42 8.11
C ALA A 67 24.43 -6.86 8.49
N LYS A 68 24.46 -7.22 9.77
CA LYS A 68 24.09 -8.58 10.23
C LYS A 68 22.59 -8.82 10.27
N TYR A 69 21.81 -7.76 10.41
CA TYR A 69 20.36 -7.85 10.42
C TYR A 69 19.75 -7.05 9.27
N LYS A 70 18.79 -7.66 8.57
CA LYS A 70 17.97 -7.01 7.55
C LYS A 70 16.56 -7.58 7.60
N LYS A 71 15.58 -6.69 7.75
CA LYS A 71 14.16 -7.04 7.67
C LYS A 71 13.49 -6.17 6.62
N THR A 72 12.70 -6.78 5.76
CA THR A 72 11.90 -6.11 4.75
C THR A 72 10.42 -6.27 5.08
N VAL A 73 9.68 -5.17 5.06
CA VAL A 73 8.23 -5.15 5.26
C VAL A 73 7.59 -4.53 4.02
N ALA A 74 6.77 -5.33 3.33
CA ALA A 74 6.07 -4.85 2.14
C ALA A 74 5.11 -3.70 2.48
N ARG A 75 5.10 -2.67 1.64
CA ARG A 75 4.21 -1.51 1.69
C ARG A 75 4.36 -0.63 2.92
N GLY A 76 5.45 -0.80 3.69
CA GLY A 76 5.74 0.04 4.84
C GLY A 76 6.16 1.45 4.43
N TYR A 77 5.72 2.47 5.19
CA TYR A 77 6.05 3.87 4.96
C TYR A 77 5.84 4.71 6.22
N ASN A 78 6.24 5.96 6.20
CA ASN A 78 6.17 6.91 7.31
C ASN A 78 6.69 6.27 8.61
N ALA A 79 7.95 5.81 8.56
CA ALA A 79 8.58 5.14 9.67
C ALA A 79 9.18 6.14 10.65
N VAL A 80 9.09 5.81 11.93
CA VAL A 80 9.74 6.54 13.03
C VAL A 80 10.47 5.53 13.91
N ILE A 81 11.72 5.82 14.26
CA ILE A 81 12.46 5.07 15.27
C ILE A 81 12.25 5.78 16.61
N THR A 82 11.96 5.04 17.67
CA THR A 82 11.79 5.59 19.02
C THR A 82 13.10 6.19 19.53
N GLU A 83 13.00 7.16 20.46
CA GLU A 83 14.15 7.90 21.01
C GLU A 83 15.21 6.97 21.62
N ASP A 84 14.79 5.88 22.25
CA ASP A 84 15.65 4.83 22.82
C ASP A 84 16.26 3.88 21.79
N SER A 85 15.97 4.09 20.49
CA SER A 85 16.45 3.23 19.38
C SER A 85 16.07 1.75 19.50
N ARG A 86 14.95 1.43 20.20
CA ARG A 86 14.50 0.05 20.42
C ARG A 86 13.40 -0.39 19.46
N TYR A 87 12.56 0.53 19.00
CA TYR A 87 11.40 0.20 18.16
C TYR A 87 11.41 1.02 16.87
N ALA A 88 11.00 0.37 15.78
CA ALA A 88 10.60 1.03 14.53
C ALA A 88 9.07 0.94 14.42
N ILE A 89 8.44 2.08 14.22
CA ILE A 89 6.99 2.25 14.15
C ILE A 89 6.66 2.82 12.79
N PHE A 90 5.71 2.24 12.06
CA PHE A 90 5.41 2.63 10.70
C PHE A 90 3.99 2.27 10.29
N ARG A 91 3.55 2.84 9.17
CA ARG A 91 2.30 2.49 8.53
C ARG A 91 2.54 1.50 7.38
N ILE A 92 1.52 0.73 7.03
CA ILE A 92 1.52 -0.20 5.91
C ILE A 92 0.35 0.19 5.00
N LYS A 93 0.67 0.57 3.77
CA LYS A 93 -0.34 0.89 2.75
C LYS A 93 -1.17 -0.35 2.39
N PRO A 94 -2.42 -0.19 1.94
CA PRO A 94 -3.14 -1.25 1.25
C PRO A 94 -2.39 -1.68 -0.01
N PHE A 95 -2.76 -2.81 -0.60
CA PHE A 95 -2.19 -3.21 -1.88
C PHE A 95 -2.46 -2.17 -2.97
N PHE A 96 -1.45 -1.86 -3.74
CA PHE A 96 -1.55 -0.92 -4.87
C PHE A 96 -2.72 -1.30 -5.80
N LYS A 97 -2.82 -2.59 -6.15
CA LYS A 97 -3.90 -3.12 -6.98
C LYS A 97 -5.28 -2.86 -6.38
N GLU A 98 -5.47 -3.13 -5.09
CA GLU A 98 -6.76 -2.92 -4.41
C GLU A 98 -7.14 -1.44 -4.37
N SER A 99 -6.17 -0.56 -4.09
CA SER A 99 -6.36 0.88 -4.06
C SER A 99 -6.71 1.42 -5.45
N ARG A 100 -6.03 0.95 -6.50
CA ARG A 100 -6.30 1.29 -7.90
C ARG A 100 -7.70 0.85 -8.32
N GLU A 101 -8.07 -0.40 -8.04
CA GLU A 101 -9.40 -0.92 -8.34
C GLU A 101 -10.51 -0.14 -7.61
N ALA A 102 -10.28 0.21 -6.35
CA ALA A 102 -11.23 1.00 -5.58
C ALA A 102 -11.45 2.41 -6.18
N ARG A 103 -10.37 3.05 -6.66
CA ARG A 103 -10.43 4.35 -7.37
C ARG A 103 -11.17 4.22 -8.71
N ILE A 104 -10.86 3.21 -9.51
CA ILE A 104 -11.54 2.95 -10.79
C ILE A 104 -13.05 2.74 -10.57
N LYS A 105 -13.41 2.01 -9.51
CA LYS A 105 -14.81 1.77 -9.10
C LYS A 105 -15.44 3.00 -8.42
N LYS A 106 -14.72 4.12 -8.29
CA LYS A 106 -15.19 5.37 -7.64
C LYS A 106 -15.79 5.11 -6.25
N LYS A 107 -15.15 4.27 -5.45
CA LYS A 107 -15.61 4.02 -4.08
C LYS A 107 -15.53 5.30 -3.25
N ARG A 108 -16.44 5.43 -2.27
CA ARG A 108 -16.41 6.54 -1.32
C ARG A 108 -15.16 6.48 -0.45
N PRO A 109 -14.67 7.60 0.11
CA PRO A 109 -13.49 7.63 0.97
C PRO A 109 -13.56 6.62 2.13
N ASP A 110 -14.73 6.41 2.72
CA ASP A 110 -14.93 5.46 3.81
C ASP A 110 -14.79 3.99 3.37
N ASP A 111 -15.16 3.69 2.12
CA ASP A 111 -15.10 2.35 1.53
C ASP A 111 -13.75 2.04 0.88
N MET A 112 -12.83 3.00 0.86
CA MET A 112 -11.47 2.79 0.36
C MET A 112 -10.69 1.87 1.29
N PRO A 113 -9.77 1.06 0.76
CA PRO A 113 -8.84 0.29 1.58
C PRO A 113 -8.08 1.22 2.54
N LYS A 114 -7.99 0.84 3.81
CA LYS A 114 -7.38 1.65 4.86
C LYS A 114 -6.00 1.11 5.24
N ASP A 115 -5.14 2.01 5.71
CA ASP A 115 -3.81 1.67 6.17
C ASP A 115 -3.83 0.81 7.42
N SER A 116 -2.78 0.05 7.58
CA SER A 116 -2.46 -0.65 8.83
C SER A 116 -1.31 0.06 9.52
N PHE A 117 -1.19 -0.17 10.80
CA PHE A 117 -0.13 0.31 11.67
C PHE A 117 0.72 -0.87 12.14
N ALA A 118 2.03 -0.71 12.25
CA ALA A 118 2.92 -1.77 12.68
C ALA A 118 4.04 -1.27 13.60
N ILE A 119 4.45 -2.14 14.50
CA ILE A 119 5.56 -1.95 15.41
C ILE A 119 6.50 -3.14 15.27
N VAL A 120 7.79 -2.87 15.18
CA VAL A 120 8.87 -3.86 15.16
C VAL A 120 9.88 -3.49 16.25
N GLU A 121 10.21 -4.41 17.13
CA GLU A 121 11.36 -4.27 18.00
C GLU A 121 12.62 -4.53 17.17
N LEU A 122 13.53 -3.56 17.16
CA LEU A 122 14.74 -3.61 16.34
C LEU A 122 15.62 -4.80 16.75
N GLY A 123 16.03 -5.60 15.76
CA GLY A 123 16.76 -6.86 15.99
C GLY A 123 15.87 -8.09 16.19
N LYS A 124 14.54 -7.94 16.25
CA LYS A 124 13.59 -9.07 16.32
C LYS A 124 12.77 -9.20 15.05
N ASP A 125 12.39 -10.43 14.74
CA ASP A 125 11.60 -10.71 13.51
C ASP A 125 10.09 -10.53 13.70
N SER A 126 9.62 -10.40 14.92
CA SER A 126 8.19 -10.21 15.19
C SER A 126 7.71 -8.83 14.73
N VAL A 127 6.56 -8.80 14.06
CA VAL A 127 5.88 -7.58 13.64
C VAL A 127 4.49 -7.58 14.27
N TRP A 128 4.25 -6.66 15.18
CA TRP A 128 2.91 -6.44 15.70
C TRP A 128 2.16 -5.47 14.79
N LYS A 129 0.89 -5.77 14.45
CA LYS A 129 0.11 -5.01 13.45
C LYS A 129 -1.31 -4.75 13.93
N VAL A 130 -1.82 -3.56 13.59
CA VAL A 130 -3.24 -3.18 13.75
C VAL A 130 -3.75 -2.69 12.41
N ALA A 131 -4.91 -3.19 11.99
CA ALA A 131 -5.56 -2.75 10.76
C ALA A 131 -6.41 -1.51 11.00
N ARG A 132 -6.66 -0.74 9.93
CA ARG A 132 -7.56 0.41 9.92
C ARG A 132 -7.13 1.52 10.87
N VAL A 133 -5.91 2.01 10.73
CA VAL A 133 -5.37 3.11 11.52
C VAL A 133 -5.32 4.38 10.68
N LYS A 134 -5.96 5.45 11.16
CA LYS A 134 -5.95 6.78 10.54
C LYS A 134 -4.58 7.44 10.64
N GLY A 135 -3.91 7.29 11.76
CA GLY A 135 -2.58 7.87 11.99
C GLY A 135 -2.01 7.45 13.33
N TYR A 136 -0.76 7.79 13.56
CA TYR A 136 -0.10 7.56 14.85
C TYR A 136 0.83 8.72 15.20
N LYS A 137 1.14 8.86 16.48
CA LYS A 137 2.15 9.80 16.98
C LYS A 137 3.01 9.09 18.04
N VAL A 138 4.29 9.44 18.03
CA VAL A 138 5.29 8.98 19.00
C VAL A 138 5.82 10.21 19.73
N PRO A 139 6.06 10.16 21.05
CA PRO A 139 6.74 11.25 21.76
C PRO A 139 8.14 11.52 21.17
N GLU A 140 8.50 12.80 21.02
CA GLU A 140 9.79 13.17 20.43
C GLU A 140 10.99 12.88 21.34
N LYS A 141 10.81 13.05 22.66
CA LYS A 141 11.92 13.00 23.66
C LYS A 141 11.68 11.99 24.77
N GLU A 142 10.74 11.11 24.61
CA GLU A 142 10.43 10.04 25.57
C GLU A 142 10.18 8.74 24.81
N ALA A 143 10.66 7.66 25.34
CA ALA A 143 10.50 6.33 24.76
C ALA A 143 9.34 5.57 25.43
N GLY A 144 9.03 4.42 24.91
CA GLY A 144 8.13 3.46 25.53
C GLY A 144 6.63 3.65 25.27
N TRP A 145 6.23 4.72 24.56
CA TRP A 145 4.82 4.97 24.28
C TRP A 145 4.55 5.27 22.81
N VAL A 146 3.39 4.86 22.34
CA VAL A 146 2.82 5.25 21.04
C VAL A 146 1.32 5.45 21.18
N ALA A 147 0.79 6.47 20.54
CA ALA A 147 -0.65 6.66 20.39
C ALA A 147 -1.03 6.50 18.92
N TYR A 148 -2.07 5.72 18.63
CA TYR A 148 -2.57 5.53 17.28
C TYR A 148 -4.09 5.68 17.24
N HIS A 149 -4.57 6.33 16.20
CA HIS A 149 -5.96 6.69 15.99
C HIS A 149 -6.58 5.70 15.01
N LEU A 150 -7.66 5.04 15.44
CA LEU A 150 -8.37 4.06 14.61
C LEU A 150 -9.30 4.77 13.61
N GLU A 151 -9.49 4.15 12.46
CA GLU A 151 -10.52 4.53 11.52
C GLU A 151 -11.92 4.17 12.06
N LYS A 152 -12.92 4.95 11.69
CA LYS A 152 -14.31 4.65 12.04
C LYS A 152 -14.69 3.22 11.64
N MET A 153 -15.25 2.47 12.56
CA MET A 153 -15.82 1.15 12.27
C MET A 153 -17.03 1.36 11.36
N ILE A 154 -16.91 0.94 10.11
CA ILE A 154 -18.09 0.84 9.25
C ILE A 154 -18.79 -0.43 9.73
N GLU A 155 -19.90 -0.27 10.43
CA GLU A 155 -20.83 -1.38 10.62
C GLU A 155 -21.21 -1.85 9.20
N LYS A 156 -20.68 -2.99 8.78
CA LYS A 156 -21.26 -3.70 7.65
C LYS A 156 -22.71 -3.96 8.10
N LYS A 157 -23.65 -3.19 7.57
CA LYS A 157 -25.04 -3.63 7.60
C LYS A 157 -25.00 -5.00 6.97
N GLU A 158 -25.10 -6.03 7.78
CA GLU A 158 -25.38 -7.37 7.29
C GLU A 158 -26.58 -7.20 6.35
N PRO A 159 -26.49 -7.72 5.13
CA PRO A 159 -27.66 -7.71 4.28
C PRO A 159 -28.74 -8.45 5.07
N SER A 160 -29.74 -7.69 5.54
CA SER A 160 -30.89 -8.26 6.23
C SER A 160 -31.31 -9.46 5.41
N ALA A 161 -31.27 -10.63 6.01
CA ALA A 161 -31.61 -11.90 5.40
C ALA A 161 -33.05 -11.83 4.86
N LYS A 162 -33.17 -11.32 3.63
CA LYS A 162 -34.37 -11.54 2.83
C LYS A 162 -34.28 -12.96 2.31
N LYS A 163 -35.23 -13.77 2.70
CA LYS A 163 -35.47 -15.14 2.29
C LYS A 163 -35.03 -15.40 0.83
N PRO A 164 -34.29 -16.50 0.58
CA PRO A 164 -33.61 -16.69 -0.72
C PRO A 164 -34.49 -17.14 -1.88
N GLU A 165 -35.79 -17.06 -1.80
CA GLU A 165 -36.68 -17.71 -2.77
C GLU A 165 -37.04 -16.88 -4.03
N SER A 166 -36.73 -15.60 -4.06
CA SER A 166 -37.05 -14.75 -5.25
C SER A 166 -35.84 -14.28 -6.06
N ALA A 167 -34.61 -14.44 -5.55
CA ALA A 167 -33.40 -13.95 -6.21
C ALA A 167 -32.89 -14.93 -7.28
N GLU A 168 -32.97 -16.23 -7.04
CA GLU A 168 -32.53 -17.24 -8.00
C GLU A 168 -33.39 -17.24 -9.27
N LYS A 169 -34.71 -17.06 -9.14
CA LYS A 169 -35.61 -16.97 -10.30
C LYS A 169 -35.31 -15.77 -11.19
N LYS A 170 -35.00 -14.61 -10.60
CA LYS A 170 -34.64 -13.40 -11.36
C LYS A 170 -33.26 -13.51 -12.03
N ILE A 171 -32.32 -14.24 -11.44
CA ILE A 171 -31.00 -14.49 -12.03
C ILE A 171 -31.13 -15.46 -13.20
N VAL A 172 -31.93 -16.52 -13.07
CA VAL A 172 -32.16 -17.48 -14.15
C VAL A 172 -32.89 -16.83 -15.34
N ASP A 173 -33.91 -15.98 -15.09
CA ASP A 173 -34.61 -15.24 -16.15
C ASP A 173 -33.71 -14.20 -16.83
N SER A 174 -32.79 -13.58 -16.10
CA SER A 174 -31.86 -12.60 -16.69
C SER A 174 -30.76 -13.29 -17.50
N LEU A 175 -30.27 -14.43 -17.05
CA LEU A 175 -29.31 -15.27 -17.80
C LEU A 175 -29.96 -15.84 -19.08
N GLY A 176 -31.21 -16.28 -19.03
CA GLY A 176 -31.95 -16.69 -20.21
C GLY A 176 -32.00 -15.62 -21.29
N LYS A 177 -32.34 -14.38 -20.92
CA LYS A 177 -32.38 -13.24 -21.87
C LYS A 177 -31.02 -12.88 -22.47
N VAL A 178 -29.93 -13.05 -21.71
CA VAL A 178 -28.57 -12.82 -22.20
C VAL A 178 -28.15 -13.93 -23.19
N ILE A 179 -28.53 -15.16 -22.92
CA ILE A 179 -28.25 -16.30 -23.83
C ILE A 179 -29.01 -16.12 -25.14
N ASP A 180 -30.29 -15.74 -25.11
CA ASP A 180 -31.08 -15.46 -26.30
C ASP A 180 -30.52 -14.31 -27.14
N SER A 181 -30.07 -13.25 -26.48
CA SER A 181 -29.45 -12.11 -27.18
C SER A 181 -28.08 -12.46 -27.81
N LEU A 182 -27.28 -13.29 -27.17
CA LEU A 182 -26.02 -13.77 -27.71
C LEU A 182 -26.22 -14.73 -28.91
N GLN A 183 -27.26 -15.57 -28.86
CA GLN A 183 -27.61 -16.44 -29.98
C GLN A 183 -28.04 -15.61 -31.21
N GLN A 184 -28.85 -14.56 -31.03
CA GLN A 184 -29.23 -13.66 -32.10
C GLN A 184 -28.01 -12.93 -32.71
N VAL A 185 -27.03 -12.54 -31.89
CA VAL A 185 -25.79 -11.92 -32.37
C VAL A 185 -24.95 -12.91 -33.17
N ILE A 186 -24.87 -14.17 -32.72
CA ILE A 186 -24.10 -15.22 -33.44
C ILE A 186 -24.73 -15.52 -34.80
N GLU A 187 -26.06 -15.56 -34.89
CA GLU A 187 -26.79 -15.80 -36.15
C GLU A 187 -26.70 -14.61 -37.12
N SER A 188 -26.46 -13.41 -36.60
CA SER A 188 -26.36 -12.18 -37.42
C SER A 188 -24.95 -11.87 -37.95
N ILE A 189 -23.94 -12.68 -37.61
CA ILE A 189 -22.55 -12.45 -38.07
C ILE A 189 -22.39 -13.01 -39.51
N PRO A 190 -22.31 -12.16 -40.55
CA PRO A 190 -22.00 -12.65 -41.89
C PRO A 190 -20.53 -13.09 -41.94
N GLN A 191 -20.32 -14.32 -42.36
CA GLN A 191 -18.98 -14.86 -42.63
C GLN A 191 -18.30 -14.06 -43.72
N LYS A 192 -17.51 -13.02 -43.39
CA LYS A 192 -16.68 -12.26 -44.32
C LYS A 192 -15.20 -12.54 -44.12
N LYS A 193 -14.63 -13.00 -45.20
CA LYS A 193 -13.21 -13.36 -45.43
C LYS A 193 -12.23 -12.31 -44.89
N LYS A 194 -11.11 -12.82 -44.35
CA LYS A 194 -9.88 -12.10 -43.98
C LYS A 194 -9.45 -11.11 -45.08
N LYS A 195 -9.29 -9.84 -44.73
CA LYS A 195 -8.37 -8.92 -45.38
C LYS A 195 -7.61 -8.17 -44.30
N LYS A 196 -6.29 -8.31 -44.33
CA LYS A 196 -5.33 -7.55 -43.54
C LYS A 196 -5.56 -6.06 -43.76
N ARG A 197 -5.58 -5.31 -42.68
CA ARG A 197 -5.20 -3.90 -42.71
C ARG A 197 -4.58 -3.56 -41.34
N ASP A 198 -3.29 -3.26 -41.45
CA ASP A 198 -2.54 -2.55 -40.44
C ASP A 198 -3.07 -1.12 -40.44
N GLU A 199 -3.60 -0.63 -39.34
CA GLU A 199 -3.78 0.80 -39.12
C GLU A 199 -3.47 1.08 -37.64
N ASP A 200 -2.45 1.92 -37.49
CA ASP A 200 -1.94 2.50 -36.25
C ASP A 200 -3.07 3.12 -35.44
N LEU A 201 -3.31 2.57 -34.24
CA LEU A 201 -4.01 3.28 -33.18
C LEU A 201 -2.94 3.92 -32.29
N ALA A 202 -2.60 5.16 -32.62
CA ALA A 202 -1.91 6.06 -31.73
C ALA A 202 -2.82 6.29 -30.51
N ILE A 203 -2.50 5.66 -29.41
CA ILE A 203 -3.08 6.00 -28.13
C ILE A 203 -2.27 7.19 -27.61
N ASP A 204 -2.89 8.35 -27.65
CA ASP A 204 -2.40 9.58 -27.02
C ASP A 204 -2.30 9.33 -25.51
N TYR A 205 -1.09 9.08 -25.05
CA TYR A 205 -0.76 9.05 -23.63
C TYR A 205 -0.49 10.49 -23.20
N GLU A 206 -1.49 11.15 -22.64
CA GLU A 206 -1.21 12.29 -21.77
C GLU A 206 -0.53 11.74 -20.49
N PRO A 207 0.67 12.23 -20.14
CA PRO A 207 1.27 11.91 -18.86
C PRO A 207 0.39 12.50 -17.77
N LEU A 208 -0.26 11.64 -16.97
CA LEU A 208 -0.88 12.04 -15.73
C LEU A 208 0.20 12.66 -14.85
N ALA A 209 0.23 13.99 -14.84
CA ALA A 209 0.94 14.76 -13.83
C ALA A 209 0.56 14.17 -12.47
N SER A 210 1.57 13.99 -11.65
CA SER A 210 1.41 13.60 -10.24
C SER A 210 0.63 14.72 -9.54
N ASP A 211 -0.70 14.62 -9.57
CA ASP A 211 -1.54 15.42 -8.72
C ASP A 211 -1.34 14.96 -7.27
N TYR A 212 -0.32 15.55 -6.64
CA TYR A 212 -0.42 15.86 -5.24
C TYR A 212 -1.54 16.90 -5.15
N ILE A 213 -2.76 16.45 -5.03
CA ILE A 213 -3.86 17.29 -4.59
C ILE A 213 -3.63 17.47 -3.09
N ASP A 214 -2.99 18.56 -2.73
CA ASP A 214 -3.23 19.22 -1.47
C ASP A 214 -4.74 19.47 -1.44
N ALA A 215 -5.45 18.68 -0.66
CA ALA A 215 -6.87 18.90 -0.38
C ALA A 215 -6.95 20.12 0.55
N GLU A 216 -6.78 21.31 -0.01
CA GLU A 216 -7.40 22.51 0.56
C GLU A 216 -8.89 22.36 0.37
N GLY A 217 -9.59 22.24 1.50
CA GLY A 217 -11.00 21.99 1.56
C GLY A 217 -11.80 23.11 0.95
N ASP A 218 -12.72 22.76 0.07
CA ASP A 218 -13.87 23.57 -0.26
C ASP A 218 -14.79 23.66 0.98
N GLU A 219 -14.67 24.78 1.69
CA GLU A 219 -15.53 25.14 2.82
C GLU A 219 -16.91 25.60 2.33
N THR A 220 -17.75 24.69 1.85
CA THR A 220 -19.22 24.98 1.83
C THR A 220 -20.04 23.71 1.72
N ALA A 221 -20.11 22.93 2.78
CA ALA A 221 -21.26 22.05 3.02
C ALA A 221 -21.39 21.87 4.53
N GLY A 222 -22.59 22.17 5.05
CA GLY A 222 -22.93 22.29 6.45
C GLY A 222 -22.22 21.32 7.39
N ALA A 223 -21.70 21.86 8.48
CA ALA A 223 -20.87 21.18 9.46
C ALA A 223 -21.54 19.88 9.95
N ALA A 224 -21.22 18.78 9.28
CA ALA A 224 -21.40 17.47 9.88
C ALA A 224 -20.45 17.45 11.09
N VAL A 225 -21.02 17.38 12.29
CA VAL A 225 -20.27 17.23 13.54
C VAL A 225 -19.38 16.02 13.33
N ASP A 226 -18.07 16.26 13.24
CA ASP A 226 -17.08 15.21 13.05
C ASP A 226 -17.20 14.24 14.25
N ALA A 227 -17.74 13.07 14.00
CA ALA A 227 -17.81 12.05 15.04
C ALA A 227 -16.38 11.55 15.27
N GLY A 228 -15.86 11.78 16.47
CA GLY A 228 -14.56 11.27 16.88
C GLY A 228 -14.45 9.76 16.70
N THR A 229 -13.23 9.25 16.63
CA THR A 229 -12.94 7.81 16.55
C THR A 229 -12.08 7.38 17.74
N ASP A 230 -11.80 6.09 17.86
CA ASP A 230 -11.09 5.56 19.03
C ASP A 230 -9.58 5.80 18.89
N LEU A 231 -8.99 6.34 19.95
CA LEU A 231 -7.55 6.50 20.12
C LEU A 231 -7.04 5.44 21.10
N VAL A 232 -5.98 4.75 20.72
CA VAL A 232 -5.32 3.79 21.60
C VAL A 232 -3.93 4.29 21.96
N LEU A 233 -3.67 4.40 23.27
CA LEU A 233 -2.34 4.63 23.82
C LEU A 233 -1.76 3.27 24.23
N ARG A 234 -0.62 2.91 23.62
CA ARG A 234 0.08 1.64 23.86
C ARG A 234 1.44 1.86 24.48
N ASN A 235 1.72 1.11 25.53
CA ASN A 235 3.06 0.97 26.08
C ASN A 235 3.83 -0.07 25.25
N LEU A 236 5.01 0.30 24.75
CA LEU A 236 5.83 -0.54 23.87
C LEU A 236 6.56 -1.66 24.62
N GLU A 237 6.84 -1.48 25.92
CA GLU A 237 7.61 -2.45 26.70
C GLU A 237 6.75 -3.63 27.16
N ASN A 238 5.59 -3.33 27.75
CA ASN A 238 4.71 -4.35 28.33
C ASN A 238 3.48 -4.67 27.47
N GLY A 239 3.27 -3.92 26.37
CA GLY A 239 2.16 -4.10 25.45
C GLY A 239 0.79 -3.67 26.02
N GLN A 240 0.72 -3.04 27.18
CA GLN A 240 -0.54 -2.55 27.75
C GLN A 240 -1.13 -1.44 26.88
N GLU A 241 -2.44 -1.47 26.72
CA GLU A 241 -3.21 -0.52 25.94
C GLU A 241 -4.28 0.17 26.75
N LYS A 242 -4.49 1.44 26.48
CA LYS A 242 -5.60 2.24 27.00
C LYS A 242 -6.33 2.90 25.84
N THR A 243 -7.62 2.63 25.71
CA THR A 243 -8.47 3.18 24.66
C THR A 243 -9.24 4.39 25.17
N PHE A 244 -9.32 5.43 24.35
CA PHE A 244 -10.12 6.63 24.54
C PHE A 244 -11.09 6.73 23.38
N ASN A 245 -12.38 6.85 23.66
CA ASN A 245 -13.43 6.88 22.65
C ASN A 245 -13.74 8.33 22.20
N ASN A 246 -14.28 8.47 21.00
CA ASN A 246 -14.74 9.77 20.46
C ASN A 246 -13.64 10.85 20.40
N VAL A 247 -12.42 10.46 20.07
CA VAL A 247 -11.30 11.39 19.95
C VAL A 247 -11.31 12.05 18.57
N LEU A 248 -11.22 13.37 18.54
CA LEU A 248 -11.06 14.18 17.34
C LEU A 248 -9.58 14.34 17.02
N GLU A 249 -8.83 14.91 17.98
CA GLU A 249 -7.41 15.15 17.86
C GLU A 249 -6.66 14.80 19.14
N TYR A 250 -5.35 14.58 19.02
CA TYR A 250 -4.47 14.30 20.15
C TYR A 250 -3.06 14.76 19.91
N TYR A 251 -2.37 15.13 20.97
CA TYR A 251 -1.01 15.64 20.92
C TYR A 251 -0.20 15.16 22.11
N PHE A 252 1.05 14.74 21.86
CA PHE A 252 2.02 14.59 22.94
C PHE A 252 2.61 15.95 23.33
N SER A 253 2.86 16.15 24.61
CA SER A 253 3.68 17.28 25.06
C SER A 253 5.09 17.13 24.49
N LYS A 254 5.81 18.25 24.34
CA LYS A 254 7.17 18.26 23.75
C LYS A 254 8.15 17.28 24.44
N ARG A 255 7.97 17.05 25.75
CA ARG A 255 8.78 16.10 26.52
C ARG A 255 8.18 14.68 26.57
N GLY A 256 7.02 14.44 25.96
CA GLY A 256 6.38 13.13 25.90
C GLY A 256 5.54 12.72 27.12
N GLY A 257 5.79 13.29 28.31
CA GLY A 257 5.17 12.86 29.57
C GLY A 257 3.67 13.16 29.73
N LYS A 258 3.03 13.84 28.76
CA LYS A 258 1.59 14.16 28.78
C LYS A 258 1.00 13.95 27.39
N LEU A 259 -0.21 13.37 27.35
CA LEU A 259 -1.03 13.25 26.17
C LEU A 259 -2.25 14.15 26.33
N LEU A 260 -2.41 15.13 25.45
CA LEU A 260 -3.60 15.95 25.33
C LEU A 260 -4.55 15.27 24.34
N ILE A 261 -5.82 15.17 24.69
CA ILE A 261 -6.85 14.51 23.87
C ILE A 261 -8.02 15.47 23.76
N GLU A 262 -8.44 15.74 22.56
CA GLU A 262 -9.68 16.44 22.24
C GLU A 262 -10.76 15.42 21.91
N GLN A 263 -11.86 15.44 22.63
CA GLN A 263 -12.98 14.52 22.42
C GLN A 263 -14.20 15.28 21.88
N ALA A 264 -14.91 14.65 20.95
CA ALA A 264 -16.19 15.14 20.50
C ALA A 264 -17.18 15.14 21.67
N LYS A 265 -17.93 16.22 21.85
CA LYS A 265 -19.06 16.23 22.78
C LYS A 265 -20.08 15.21 22.31
N ASN A 266 -20.45 14.29 23.17
CA ASN A 266 -21.61 13.44 22.90
C ASN A 266 -22.83 14.35 22.74
N PRO A 267 -23.62 14.17 21.67
CA PRO A 267 -24.84 14.92 21.47
C PRO A 267 -25.87 14.65 22.56
#